data_4d1d14e26e4bcb4a94e72b8f581cad46
#
_entry.id   4d1d14e26e4bcb4a94e72b8f581cad46
#
_cell.length_a   1.000
_cell.length_b   1.000
_cell.length_c   1.000
_cell.angle_alpha   90.00
_cell.angle_beta   90.00
_cell.angle_gamma   90.00
#
_symmetry.space_group_name_H-M   'P 1'
#
loop_
_entity.id
_entity.type
_entity.pdbx_description
1 polymer ?
#
loop_
_entity_poly.entity_id
_entity_poly.type
_entity_poly.pdbx_seq_one_letter_code
_entity_poly.pdbx_strand_id
1 'polypeptide(L)' 'MNPCREPSMRPLVAHCHLGLGKLYDRTGDGVKAREHATMAATMYREMDMRFWLTQAEAELKTWG' A
#
# COMPACT_ATOMS: atom_id res chain seq x y z
N MET A 1 24.09 -5.77 1.70
CA MET A 1 23.21 -4.67 2.08
C MET A 1 21.76 -5.09 1.90
N ASN A 2 20.95 -4.82 2.89
CA ASN A 2 19.54 -5.17 2.84
C ASN A 2 18.74 -3.95 2.39
N PRO A 3 18.15 -3.96 1.19
CA PRO A 3 17.41 -2.81 0.69
C PRO A 3 16.22 -2.43 1.57
N CYS A 4 15.67 -3.39 2.29
CA CYS A 4 14.50 -3.09 3.14
C CYS A 4 14.85 -2.21 4.33
N ARG A 5 16.13 -2.08 4.64
CA ARG A 5 16.56 -1.26 5.75
C ARG A 5 16.75 0.20 5.38
N GLU A 6 16.92 0.47 4.11
CA GLU A 6 17.19 1.83 3.68
C GLU A 6 15.90 2.65 3.72
N PRO A 7 15.93 3.82 4.35
CA PRO A 7 14.73 4.66 4.41
C PRO A 7 14.16 4.99 3.03
N SER A 8 15.03 5.13 2.05
CA SER A 8 14.60 5.47 0.70
C SER A 8 13.82 4.32 0.04
N MET A 9 13.98 3.11 0.55
CA MET A 9 13.29 1.96 -0.03
C MET A 9 11.92 1.71 0.58
N ARG A 10 11.62 2.33 1.71
CA ARG A 10 10.32 2.15 2.35
C ARG A 10 9.15 2.62 1.49
N PRO A 11 9.23 3.80 0.86
CA PRO A 11 8.16 4.21 -0.03
C PRO A 11 7.94 3.22 -1.16
N LEU A 12 9.02 2.64 -1.68
CA LEU A 12 8.92 1.65 -2.73
C LEU A 12 8.19 0.39 -2.25
N VAL A 13 8.51 -0.06 -1.03
CA VAL A 13 7.84 -1.22 -0.46
C VAL A 13 6.35 -0.94 -0.29
N ALA A 14 5.99 0.24 0.19
CA ALA A 14 4.60 0.62 0.34
C ALA A 14 3.89 0.64 -1.01
N HIS A 15 4.55 1.17 -2.03
CA HIS A 15 3.99 1.17 -3.38
C HIS A 15 3.79 -0.25 -3.90
N CYS A 16 4.69 -1.16 -3.57
CA CYS A 16 4.54 -2.55 -3.96
C CYS A 16 3.30 -3.16 -3.33
N HIS A 17 3.07 -2.90 -2.05
CA HIS A 17 1.87 -3.40 -1.39
C HIS A 17 0.61 -2.84 -2.03
N LEU A 18 0.61 -1.54 -2.32
CA LEU A 18 -0.53 -0.93 -2.98
C LEU A 18 -0.77 -1.53 -4.35
N GLY A 19 0.31 -1.76 -5.10
CA GLY A 19 0.21 -2.39 -6.41
C GLY A 19 -0.34 -3.81 -6.32
N LEU A 20 0.11 -4.58 -5.33
CA LEU A 20 -0.40 -5.92 -5.10
C LEU A 20 -1.88 -5.87 -4.75
N GLY A 21 -2.28 -4.90 -3.94
CA GLY A 21 -3.68 -4.73 -3.62
C GLY A 21 -4.52 -4.51 -4.86
N LYS A 22 -4.06 -3.64 -5.76
CA LYS A 22 -4.77 -3.39 -7.00
C LYS A 22 -4.86 -4.64 -7.85
N LEU A 23 -3.78 -5.42 -7.89
CA LEU A 23 -3.75 -6.65 -8.66
C LEU A 23 -4.77 -7.65 -8.12
N TYR A 24 -4.79 -7.83 -6.80
CA TYR A 24 -5.74 -8.75 -6.19
C TYR A 24 -7.18 -8.29 -6.41
N ASP A 25 -7.41 -6.98 -6.39
CA ASP A 25 -8.74 -6.45 -6.68
C ASP A 25 -9.17 -6.84 -8.09
N ARG A 26 -8.25 -6.77 -9.04
CA ARG A 26 -8.55 -7.12 -10.42
C ARG A 26 -8.83 -8.61 -10.59
N THR A 27 -8.21 -9.45 -9.77
CA THR A 27 -8.43 -10.89 -9.83
C THR A 27 -9.64 -11.34 -9.02
N GLY A 28 -10.27 -10.41 -8.32
CA GLY A 28 -11.45 -10.72 -7.52
C GLY A 28 -11.15 -11.08 -6.08
N ASP A 29 -9.91 -10.95 -5.64
CA ASP A 29 -9.52 -11.29 -4.27
C ASP A 29 -9.54 -10.03 -3.41
N GLY A 30 -10.74 -9.55 -3.12
CA GLY A 30 -10.91 -8.29 -2.40
C GLY A 30 -10.34 -8.30 -0.99
N VAL A 31 -10.34 -9.46 -0.33
CA VAL A 31 -9.80 -9.55 1.03
C VAL A 31 -8.32 -9.25 1.04
N LYS A 32 -7.57 -9.90 0.16
CA LYS A 32 -6.13 -9.66 0.08
C LYS A 32 -5.84 -8.27 -0.43
N ALA A 33 -6.65 -7.78 -1.35
CA ALA A 33 -6.50 -6.41 -1.86
C ALA A 33 -6.55 -5.42 -0.70
N ARG A 34 -7.54 -5.55 0.17
CA ARG A 34 -7.67 -4.68 1.31
C ARG A 34 -6.52 -4.82 2.29
N GLU A 35 -6.07 -6.04 2.53
CA GLU A 35 -4.96 -6.26 3.45
C GLU A 35 -3.70 -5.56 2.97
N HIS A 36 -3.36 -5.73 1.70
CA HIS A 36 -2.17 -5.09 1.16
C HIS A 36 -2.31 -3.57 1.14
N ALA A 37 -3.46 -3.08 0.75
CA ALA A 37 -3.69 -1.65 0.74
C ALA A 37 -3.62 -1.06 2.16
N THR A 38 -4.15 -1.79 3.14
CA THR A 38 -4.08 -1.35 4.54
C THR A 38 -2.64 -1.29 5.02
N MET A 39 -1.84 -2.29 4.66
CA MET A 39 -0.42 -2.26 4.99
C MET A 39 0.26 -1.06 4.37
N ALA A 40 -0.01 -0.79 3.10
CA ALA A 40 0.56 0.36 2.43
C ALA A 40 0.15 1.65 3.12
N ALA A 41 -1.12 1.77 3.47
CA ALA A 41 -1.61 2.96 4.15
C ALA A 41 -0.91 3.15 5.49
N THR A 42 -0.73 2.07 6.25
CA THR A 42 -0.04 2.14 7.53
C THR A 42 1.40 2.61 7.34
N MET A 43 2.09 2.07 6.33
CA MET A 43 3.46 2.47 6.05
C MET A 43 3.54 3.94 5.65
N TYR A 44 2.62 4.40 4.81
CA TYR A 44 2.59 5.81 4.43
C TYR A 44 2.34 6.71 5.64
N ARG A 45 1.47 6.28 6.53
CA ARG A 45 1.18 7.05 7.73
C ARG A 45 2.41 7.17 8.61
N GLU A 46 3.15 6.08 8.80
CA GLU A 46 4.35 6.09 9.62
C GLU A 46 5.44 6.96 9.02
N MET A 47 5.48 7.03 7.69
CA MET A 47 6.46 7.84 6.99
C MET A 47 5.98 9.27 6.76
N ASP A 48 4.80 9.59 7.26
CA ASP A 48 4.19 10.92 7.10
C ASP A 48 4.05 11.30 5.62
N MET A 49 3.70 10.32 4.79
CA MET A 49 3.48 10.53 3.37
C MET A 49 1.99 10.68 3.10
N ARG A 50 1.44 11.82 3.46
CA ARG A 50 0.00 12.05 3.42
C ARG A 50 -0.60 11.90 2.03
N PHE A 51 0.12 12.35 1.03
CA PHE A 51 -0.36 12.24 -0.35
C PHE A 51 -0.65 10.78 -0.69
N TRP A 52 0.31 9.91 -0.42
CA TRP A 52 0.15 8.49 -0.71
C TRP A 52 -0.83 7.82 0.22
N LEU A 53 -0.90 8.29 1.46
CA LEU A 53 -1.89 7.77 2.40
C LEU A 53 -3.30 8.04 1.87
N THR A 54 -3.54 9.23 1.37
CA THR A 54 -4.83 9.58 0.78
C THR A 54 -5.14 8.69 -0.41
N GLN A 55 -4.14 8.41 -1.24
CA GLN A 55 -4.33 7.52 -2.39
C GLN A 55 -4.71 6.11 -1.93
N ALA A 56 -4.01 5.58 -0.94
CA ALA A 56 -4.29 4.24 -0.44
C ALA A 56 -5.70 4.17 0.15
N GLU A 57 -6.09 5.18 0.89
CA GLU A 57 -7.43 5.22 1.49
C GLU A 57 -8.50 5.32 0.42
N ALA A 58 -8.24 6.10 -0.62
CA ALA A 58 -9.19 6.21 -1.72
C ALA A 58 -9.39 4.85 -2.40
N GLU A 59 -8.32 4.11 -2.61
CA GLU A 59 -8.42 2.78 -3.19
C GLU A 59 -9.21 1.85 -2.27
N LEU A 60 -8.95 1.92 -0.97
CA LEU A 60 -9.67 1.10 0.00
C LEU A 60 -11.17 1.37 -0.05
N LYS A 61 -11.55 2.63 -0.20
CA LYS A 61 -12.96 2.99 -0.32
C LYS A 61 -13.58 2.40 -1.58
N THR A 62 -12.83 2.43 -2.65
CA THR A 62 -13.31 1.89 -3.92
C THR A 62 -13.55 0.38 -3.83
N TRP A 63 -12.66 -0.29 -3.11
CA TRP A 63 -12.75 -1.75 -2.97
C TRP A 63 -13.74 -2.18 -1.89
N GLY A 64 -14.00 -1.30 -0.96
CA GLY A 64 -14.90 -1.59 0.15
C GLY A 64 -16.33 -1.50 -0.24
#